data_a51f8e2c673336424708e4cba213bff5
#
_entry.id   a51f8e2c673336424708e4cba213bff5
#
_cell.length_a   1.000
_cell.length_b   1.000
_cell.length_c   1.000
_cell.angle_alpha   90.00
_cell.angle_beta   90.00
_cell.angle_gamma   90.00
#
_symmetry.space_group_name_H-M   'P 1'
#
loop_
_entity.id
_entity.type
_entity.pdbx_description
1 polymer ?
#
loop_
_entity_poly.entity_id
_entity_poly.type
_entity_poly.pdbx_seq_one_letter_code
_entity_poly.pdbx_strand_id
1 'polypeptide(L)'
;GVVANLAIYSAFSNPGDVMLAPSIPAGGHISHGKKEHSGTAGLVHGLEIEFFAFDSEEMNIDVEKTKTKVEELKKQNRLPKIAMFGGSVFLFPHPVKELADFLKSYDMHINYDAAHVAGLIAGGEFQDPLREGVDTMTMSTHKTLFGPQGGLVLAFEKNAEAIKKATFPGLTSSHHIHHMAAKAITFAEALEFGSDYASQTIKNAKALAVALNDLGFKVLGEKKNFTQ
;
A
#
# COMPACT_ATOMS: atom_id res chain seq x y z
N GLY A 1 -2.10 -4.18 -9.61
CA GLY A 1 -1.53 -3.25 -8.59
C GLY A 1 -0.63 -2.20 -9.20
N VAL A 2 0.43 -2.59 -9.92
CA VAL A 2 1.43 -1.63 -10.45
C VAL A 2 0.79 -0.50 -11.28
N VAL A 3 -0.13 -0.81 -12.19
CA VAL A 3 -0.83 0.22 -12.99
C VAL A 3 -1.72 1.11 -12.11
N ALA A 4 -2.33 0.56 -11.05
CA ALA A 4 -3.08 1.34 -10.08
C ALA A 4 -2.16 2.34 -9.34
N ASN A 5 -0.94 1.92 -8.95
CA ASN A 5 0.05 2.81 -8.35
C ASN A 5 0.51 3.89 -9.36
N LEU A 6 0.76 3.53 -10.61
CA LEU A 6 1.09 4.50 -11.66
C LEU A 6 -0.02 5.53 -11.86
N ALA A 7 -1.30 5.14 -11.73
CA ALA A 7 -2.42 6.09 -11.81
C ALA A 7 -2.36 7.13 -10.68
N ILE A 8 -1.95 6.73 -9.48
CA ILE A 8 -1.75 7.67 -8.36
C ILE A 8 -0.56 8.59 -8.65
N TYR A 9 0.57 8.05 -9.10
CA TYR A 9 1.74 8.88 -9.42
C TYR A 9 1.38 9.91 -10.51
N SER A 10 0.73 9.47 -11.59
CA SER A 10 0.33 10.36 -12.69
C SER A 10 -0.74 11.39 -12.31
N ALA A 11 -1.59 11.08 -11.30
CA ALA A 11 -2.64 11.99 -10.87
C ALA A 11 -2.14 13.07 -9.90
N PHE A 12 -1.12 12.78 -9.08
CA PHE A 12 -0.76 13.61 -7.93
C PHE A 12 0.70 14.03 -7.88
N SER A 13 1.49 13.72 -8.92
CA SER A 13 2.89 14.15 -9.02
C SER A 13 3.35 14.33 -10.46
N ASN A 14 4.52 14.94 -10.61
CA ASN A 14 5.22 15.12 -11.89
C ASN A 14 6.59 14.42 -11.82
N PRO A 15 7.21 14.10 -12.97
CA PRO A 15 8.60 13.68 -13.00
C PRO A 15 9.52 14.68 -12.26
N GLY A 16 10.40 14.18 -11.40
CA GLY A 16 11.26 14.99 -10.54
C GLY A 16 10.69 15.30 -9.16
N ASP A 17 9.40 15.08 -8.92
CA ASP A 17 8.83 15.21 -7.58
C ASP A 17 9.35 14.09 -6.66
N VAL A 18 9.37 14.36 -5.35
CA VAL A 18 9.79 13.40 -4.33
C VAL A 18 8.58 12.60 -3.84
N MET A 19 8.78 11.29 -3.67
CA MET A 19 7.82 10.39 -3.03
C MET A 19 8.46 9.74 -1.79
N LEU A 20 7.73 9.70 -0.69
CA LEU A 20 8.09 8.95 0.52
C LEU A 20 7.44 7.56 0.46
N ALA A 21 8.22 6.49 0.63
CA ALA A 21 7.73 5.11 0.51
C ALA A 21 8.50 4.14 1.41
N PRO A 22 7.99 2.92 1.70
CA PRO A 22 8.78 1.87 2.34
C PRO A 22 9.90 1.40 1.40
N SER A 23 11.09 1.17 1.94
CA SER A 23 12.17 0.54 1.18
C SER A 23 11.87 -0.95 0.93
N ILE A 24 12.44 -1.54 -0.12
CA ILE A 24 12.25 -2.97 -0.42
C ILE A 24 12.70 -3.85 0.75
N PRO A 25 13.88 -3.63 1.40
CA PRO A 25 14.25 -4.40 2.60
C PRO A 25 13.32 -4.23 3.80
N ALA A 26 12.57 -3.12 3.86
CA ALA A 26 11.56 -2.87 4.89
C ALA A 26 10.15 -3.33 4.45
N GLY A 27 10.05 -4.16 3.42
CA GLY A 27 8.79 -4.74 2.93
C GLY A 27 8.08 -3.97 1.83
N GLY A 28 8.68 -2.89 1.31
CA GLY A 28 8.14 -2.13 0.19
C GLY A 28 8.07 -2.94 -1.12
N HIS A 29 7.21 -2.50 -2.03
CA HIS A 29 7.09 -3.11 -3.34
C HIS A 29 7.99 -2.41 -4.37
N ILE A 30 8.47 -3.16 -5.38
CA ILE A 30 9.33 -2.60 -6.44
C ILE A 30 8.66 -1.44 -7.21
N SER A 31 7.32 -1.40 -7.26
CA SER A 31 6.61 -0.27 -7.87
C SER A 31 6.81 1.07 -7.16
N HIS A 32 7.23 1.05 -5.90
CA HIS A 32 7.58 2.25 -5.11
C HIS A 32 9.08 2.57 -5.16
N GLY A 33 9.85 1.79 -5.90
CA GLY A 33 11.32 1.77 -5.82
C GLY A 33 11.99 2.87 -6.63
N LYS A 34 13.27 3.08 -6.29
CA LYS A 34 14.20 3.98 -6.98
C LYS A 34 14.53 3.49 -8.39
N LYS A 35 14.88 4.43 -9.27
CA LYS A 35 15.32 4.16 -10.64
C LYS A 35 16.51 3.20 -10.71
N GLU A 36 17.49 3.36 -9.83
CA GLU A 36 18.71 2.56 -9.77
C GLU A 36 18.44 1.08 -9.49
N HIS A 37 17.29 0.77 -8.88
CA HIS A 37 16.84 -0.59 -8.59
C HIS A 37 15.73 -1.05 -9.54
N SER A 38 15.58 -0.41 -10.70
CA SER A 38 14.48 -0.68 -11.65
C SER A 38 13.08 -0.51 -11.05
N GLY A 39 12.96 0.32 -10.02
CA GLY A 39 11.69 0.62 -9.38
C GLY A 39 10.77 1.44 -10.28
N THR A 40 9.50 1.04 -10.37
CA THR A 40 8.55 1.63 -11.33
C THR A 40 8.35 3.13 -11.11
N ALA A 41 8.23 3.58 -9.87
CA ALA A 41 8.04 4.99 -9.55
C ALA A 41 9.22 5.84 -10.06
N GLY A 42 10.46 5.41 -9.79
CA GLY A 42 11.64 6.13 -10.25
C GLY A 42 11.93 5.95 -11.74
N LEU A 43 11.83 4.72 -12.27
CA LEU A 43 12.23 4.41 -13.63
C LEU A 43 11.19 4.84 -14.67
N VAL A 44 9.89 4.59 -14.39
CA VAL A 44 8.81 4.83 -15.37
C VAL A 44 8.19 6.20 -15.21
N HIS A 45 7.94 6.64 -13.98
CA HIS A 45 7.30 7.94 -13.72
C HIS A 45 8.32 9.06 -13.46
N GLY A 46 9.57 8.72 -13.11
CA GLY A 46 10.63 9.70 -12.89
C GLY A 46 10.62 10.34 -11.51
N LEU A 47 10.02 9.71 -10.51
CA LEU A 47 10.03 10.20 -9.13
C LEU A 47 11.39 10.01 -8.46
N GLU A 48 11.75 10.96 -7.59
CA GLU A 48 12.79 10.77 -6.59
C GLU A 48 12.21 10.06 -5.37
N ILE A 49 12.85 8.98 -4.92
CA ILE A 49 12.31 8.17 -3.81
C ILE A 49 13.10 8.41 -2.54
N GLU A 50 12.42 8.85 -1.52
CA GLU A 50 12.85 8.85 -0.13
C GLU A 50 12.14 7.74 0.64
N PHE A 51 12.81 7.16 1.62
CA PHE A 51 12.23 6.06 2.36
C PHE A 51 11.77 6.52 3.76
N PHE A 52 10.64 5.99 4.21
CA PHE A 52 10.27 6.07 5.61
C PHE A 52 11.41 5.57 6.50
N ALA A 53 11.57 6.14 7.67
CA ALA A 53 12.41 5.54 8.69
C ALA A 53 11.79 4.21 9.15
N PHE A 54 12.61 3.18 9.26
CA PHE A 54 12.17 1.84 9.63
C PHE A 54 12.79 1.42 10.96
N ASP A 55 11.96 0.88 11.84
CA ASP A 55 12.38 0.26 13.09
C ASP A 55 12.46 -1.26 12.90
N SER A 56 13.68 -1.80 12.92
CA SER A 56 13.92 -3.23 12.72
C SER A 56 13.57 -4.09 13.94
N GLU A 57 13.42 -3.52 15.13
CA GLU A 57 12.99 -4.23 16.33
C GLU A 57 11.47 -4.36 16.36
N GLU A 58 10.78 -3.26 16.03
CA GLU A 58 9.33 -3.22 15.91
C GLU A 58 8.82 -3.75 14.57
N MET A 59 9.70 -3.93 13.59
CA MET A 59 9.38 -4.34 12.21
C MET A 59 8.32 -3.47 11.57
N ASN A 60 8.43 -2.15 11.77
CA ASN A 60 7.46 -1.18 11.28
C ASN A 60 8.10 0.18 10.98
N ILE A 61 7.32 1.11 10.46
CA ILE A 61 7.72 2.50 10.23
C ILE A 61 7.91 3.19 11.59
N ASP A 62 9.07 3.83 11.78
CA ASP A 62 9.35 4.68 12.94
C ASP A 62 8.72 6.06 12.73
N VAL A 63 7.69 6.35 13.51
CA VAL A 63 6.88 7.58 13.38
C VAL A 63 7.71 8.83 13.61
N GLU A 64 8.45 8.90 14.71
CA GLU A 64 9.17 10.12 15.11
C GLU A 64 10.39 10.38 14.20
N LYS A 65 11.14 9.34 13.84
CA LYS A 65 12.22 9.51 12.88
C LYS A 65 11.70 9.86 11.48
N THR A 66 10.51 9.36 11.10
CA THR A 66 9.88 9.74 9.84
C THR A 66 9.48 11.21 9.83
N LYS A 67 8.88 11.73 10.91
CA LYS A 67 8.55 13.15 11.04
C LYS A 67 9.80 14.01 10.94
N THR A 68 10.85 13.67 11.68
CA THR A 68 12.14 14.38 11.63
C THR A 68 12.69 14.41 10.20
N LYS A 69 12.67 13.27 9.51
CA LYS A 69 13.14 13.18 8.11
C LYS A 69 12.34 14.08 7.17
N VAL A 70 11.02 14.13 7.31
CA VAL A 70 10.17 15.01 6.47
C VAL A 70 10.52 16.48 6.69
N GLU A 71 10.77 16.89 7.94
CA GLU A 71 11.19 18.26 8.25
C GLU A 71 12.57 18.59 7.67
N GLU A 72 13.48 17.63 7.66
CA GLU A 72 14.81 17.79 7.01
C GLU A 72 14.65 17.93 5.50
N LEU A 73 13.84 17.11 4.85
CA LEU A 73 13.55 17.21 3.41
C LEU A 73 12.91 18.56 3.07
N LYS A 74 12.03 19.08 3.92
CA LYS A 74 11.46 20.43 3.76
C LYS A 74 12.55 21.51 3.76
N LYS A 75 13.51 21.45 4.68
CA LYS A 75 14.63 22.42 4.75
C LYS A 75 15.51 22.36 3.49
N GLN A 76 15.56 21.21 2.83
CA GLN A 76 16.29 20.98 1.58
C GLN A 76 15.47 21.33 0.31
N ASN A 77 14.25 21.86 0.43
CA ASN A 77 13.28 22.06 -0.66
C ASN A 77 12.97 20.77 -1.44
N ARG A 78 12.99 19.62 -0.76
CA ARG A 78 12.71 18.29 -1.30
C ARG A 78 11.50 17.64 -0.62
N LEU A 79 10.49 18.44 -0.32
CA LEU A 79 9.28 17.95 0.35
C LEU A 79 8.53 16.93 -0.54
N PRO A 80 8.21 15.73 -0.04
CA PRO A 80 7.47 14.75 -0.82
C PRO A 80 6.08 15.25 -1.25
N LYS A 81 5.66 14.91 -2.46
CA LYS A 81 4.31 15.15 -2.95
C LYS A 81 3.37 13.99 -2.63
N ILE A 82 3.91 12.78 -2.56
CA ILE A 82 3.17 11.56 -2.25
C ILE A 82 3.84 10.86 -1.08
N ALA A 83 3.03 10.36 -0.14
CA ALA A 83 3.42 9.38 0.86
C ALA A 83 2.71 8.06 0.55
N MET A 84 3.49 7.01 0.23
CA MET A 84 2.99 5.70 -0.16
C MET A 84 3.18 4.73 1.00
N PHE A 85 2.10 4.35 1.66
CA PHE A 85 2.08 3.27 2.67
C PHE A 85 1.79 1.92 2.03
N GLY A 86 1.84 0.85 2.82
CA GLY A 86 1.66 -0.51 2.34
C GLY A 86 2.88 -1.05 1.60
N GLY A 87 2.75 -2.21 0.99
CA GLY A 87 3.87 -2.85 0.31
C GLY A 87 3.64 -4.32 0.03
N SER A 88 4.74 -5.09 -0.10
CA SER A 88 4.71 -6.52 -0.41
C SER A 88 4.78 -7.41 0.81
N VAL A 89 5.62 -7.07 1.77
CA VAL A 89 5.90 -7.89 2.94
C VAL A 89 6.03 -6.98 4.16
N PHE A 90 4.97 -6.84 4.92
CA PHE A 90 4.98 -6.11 6.18
C PHE A 90 4.14 -6.87 7.20
N LEU A 91 4.64 -6.96 8.43
CA LEU A 91 4.09 -7.86 9.44
C LEU A 91 2.94 -7.23 10.23
N PHE A 92 2.90 -5.91 10.31
CA PHE A 92 1.97 -5.17 11.17
C PHE A 92 1.33 -4.03 10.41
N PRO A 93 0.14 -3.55 10.82
CA PRO A 93 -0.46 -2.34 10.31
C PRO A 93 0.54 -1.19 10.31
N HIS A 94 0.65 -0.48 9.19
CA HIS A 94 1.48 0.72 9.13
C HIS A 94 0.86 1.84 9.96
N PRO A 95 1.65 2.74 10.59
CA PRO A 95 1.17 3.81 11.46
C PRO A 95 0.58 4.98 10.66
N VAL A 96 -0.48 4.68 9.87
CA VAL A 96 -1.16 5.67 9.02
C VAL A 96 -1.78 6.75 9.89
N LYS A 97 -2.54 6.35 10.91
CA LYS A 97 -3.27 7.25 11.80
C LYS A 97 -2.35 8.24 12.52
N GLU A 98 -1.16 7.79 12.91
CA GLU A 98 -0.16 8.58 13.62
C GLU A 98 0.56 9.58 12.71
N LEU A 99 0.59 9.31 11.40
CA LEU A 99 1.33 10.12 10.43
C LEU A 99 0.41 10.95 9.52
N ALA A 100 -0.86 10.57 9.33
CA ALA A 100 -1.72 11.16 8.31
C ALA A 100 -1.87 12.68 8.46
N ASP A 101 -2.24 13.16 9.64
CA ASP A 101 -2.44 14.60 9.88
C ASP A 101 -1.15 15.39 9.72
N PHE A 102 -0.02 14.83 10.18
CA PHE A 102 1.29 15.43 10.01
C PHE A 102 1.67 15.55 8.52
N LEU A 103 1.53 14.49 7.74
CA LEU A 103 1.85 14.49 6.31
C LEU A 103 0.92 15.42 5.52
N LYS A 104 -0.37 15.46 5.85
CA LYS A 104 -1.34 16.38 5.24
C LYS A 104 -1.06 17.83 5.56
N SER A 105 -0.48 18.15 6.72
CA SER A 105 -0.07 19.52 7.05
C SER A 105 1.00 20.08 6.10
N TYR A 106 1.66 19.21 5.35
CA TYR A 106 2.62 19.53 4.28
C TYR A 106 2.03 19.34 2.87
N ASP A 107 0.71 19.19 2.75
CA ASP A 107 0.00 19.04 1.47
C ASP A 107 0.43 17.80 0.66
N MET A 108 0.82 16.73 1.37
CA MET A 108 1.17 15.45 0.75
C MET A 108 -0.09 14.65 0.46
N HIS A 109 -0.15 14.05 -0.73
CA HIS A 109 -1.16 13.05 -1.06
C HIS A 109 -0.78 11.70 -0.43
N ILE A 110 -1.66 11.11 0.35
CA ILE A 110 -1.40 9.85 1.05
C ILE A 110 -2.10 8.72 0.32
N ASN A 111 -1.33 7.75 -0.18
CA ASN A 111 -1.86 6.51 -0.75
C ASN A 111 -1.44 5.30 0.08
N TYR A 112 -2.32 4.30 0.14
CA TYR A 112 -2.02 3.00 0.74
C TYR A 112 -2.05 1.90 -0.33
N ASP A 113 -0.92 1.23 -0.56
CA ASP A 113 -0.85 0.04 -1.42
C ASP A 113 -1.28 -1.19 -0.62
N ALA A 114 -2.55 -1.55 -0.75
CA ALA A 114 -3.18 -2.69 -0.11
C ALA A 114 -3.07 -3.98 -0.95
N ALA A 115 -2.22 -4.04 -1.97
CA ALA A 115 -2.19 -5.16 -2.91
C ALA A 115 -2.11 -6.54 -2.24
N HIS A 116 -1.38 -6.65 -1.13
CA HIS A 116 -1.21 -7.90 -0.39
C HIS A 116 -2.24 -8.14 0.72
N VAL A 117 -2.92 -7.09 1.19
CA VAL A 117 -3.83 -7.15 2.34
C VAL A 117 -5.28 -6.79 2.01
N ALA A 118 -5.59 -6.53 0.73
CA ALA A 118 -6.90 -6.06 0.30
C ALA A 118 -8.05 -6.99 0.73
N GLY A 119 -7.86 -8.30 0.66
CA GLY A 119 -8.87 -9.27 1.12
C GLY A 119 -9.07 -9.27 2.63
N LEU A 120 -8.01 -9.03 3.40
CA LEU A 120 -8.07 -8.93 4.85
C LEU A 120 -8.77 -7.63 5.29
N ILE A 121 -8.48 -6.52 4.59
CA ILE A 121 -9.15 -5.22 4.80
C ILE A 121 -10.64 -5.34 4.47
N ALA A 122 -10.97 -5.93 3.31
CA ALA A 122 -12.35 -6.13 2.88
C ALA A 122 -13.14 -7.03 3.86
N GLY A 123 -12.49 -8.03 4.45
CA GLY A 123 -13.08 -8.91 5.48
C GLY A 123 -13.15 -8.29 6.88
N GLY A 124 -12.62 -7.09 7.07
CA GLY A 124 -12.62 -6.41 8.38
C GLY A 124 -11.59 -6.94 9.39
N GLU A 125 -10.62 -7.72 8.95
CA GLU A 125 -9.62 -8.39 9.80
C GLU A 125 -8.24 -7.72 9.78
N PHE A 126 -8.15 -6.54 9.14
CA PHE A 126 -6.92 -5.74 9.09
C PHE A 126 -7.25 -4.25 9.26
N GLN A 127 -6.24 -3.36 9.27
CA GLN A 127 -6.46 -1.91 9.41
C GLN A 127 -7.40 -1.35 8.33
N ASP A 128 -8.00 -0.21 8.61
CA ASP A 128 -8.86 0.52 7.65
C ASP A 128 -8.19 1.83 7.20
N PRO A 129 -7.31 1.78 6.20
CA PRO A 129 -6.49 2.93 5.83
C PRO A 129 -7.31 4.17 5.44
N LEU A 130 -8.47 3.98 4.78
CA LEU A 130 -9.33 5.10 4.37
C LEU A 130 -9.91 5.86 5.57
N ARG A 131 -10.26 5.15 6.65
CA ARG A 131 -10.72 5.78 7.90
C ARG A 131 -9.58 6.25 8.78
N GLU A 132 -8.37 5.75 8.57
CA GLU A 132 -7.16 6.19 9.26
C GLU A 132 -6.54 7.44 8.64
N GLY A 133 -7.02 7.87 7.48
CA GLY A 133 -6.66 9.17 6.93
C GLY A 133 -5.94 9.17 5.60
N VAL A 134 -5.82 8.04 4.87
CA VAL A 134 -5.29 8.10 3.51
C VAL A 134 -6.29 8.77 2.54
N ASP A 135 -5.78 9.36 1.47
CA ASP A 135 -6.59 9.98 0.43
C ASP A 135 -7.05 8.98 -0.62
N THR A 136 -6.23 7.96 -0.88
CA THR A 136 -6.47 6.91 -1.85
C THR A 136 -5.92 5.56 -1.37
N MET A 137 -6.51 4.47 -1.88
CA MET A 137 -6.02 3.11 -1.65
C MET A 137 -5.93 2.38 -2.98
N THR A 138 -4.77 1.83 -3.28
CA THR A 138 -4.52 1.02 -4.48
C THR A 138 -4.42 -0.45 -4.10
N MET A 139 -4.82 -1.35 -4.99
CA MET A 139 -4.72 -2.78 -4.72
C MET A 139 -4.64 -3.63 -5.98
N SER A 140 -4.15 -4.85 -5.82
CA SER A 140 -4.35 -5.94 -6.76
C SER A 140 -5.66 -6.66 -6.46
N THR A 141 -6.36 -7.14 -7.49
CA THR A 141 -7.62 -7.87 -7.32
C THR A 141 -7.44 -9.40 -7.32
N HIS A 142 -6.21 -9.90 -7.32
CA HIS A 142 -5.87 -11.32 -7.55
C HIS A 142 -4.86 -11.89 -6.55
N LYS A 143 -4.84 -11.35 -5.32
CA LYS A 143 -3.98 -11.81 -4.21
C LYS A 143 -4.87 -12.23 -3.03
N THR A 144 -4.76 -11.58 -1.88
CA THR A 144 -5.70 -11.83 -0.77
C THR A 144 -7.14 -11.44 -1.13
N LEU A 145 -7.33 -10.45 -1.99
CA LEU A 145 -8.60 -10.27 -2.70
C LEU A 145 -8.61 -11.27 -3.87
N PHE A 146 -9.42 -12.29 -3.79
CA PHE A 146 -9.37 -13.54 -4.57
C PHE A 146 -10.05 -13.47 -5.95
N GLY A 147 -9.88 -12.34 -6.65
CA GLY A 147 -10.51 -12.08 -7.94
C GLY A 147 -9.61 -12.32 -9.15
N PRO A 148 -10.06 -11.94 -10.35
CA PRO A 148 -9.27 -12.00 -11.57
C PRO A 148 -8.13 -10.99 -11.53
N GLN A 149 -7.11 -11.22 -12.35
CA GLN A 149 -5.97 -10.31 -12.46
C GLN A 149 -6.43 -8.89 -12.81
N GLY A 150 -5.95 -7.92 -12.04
CA GLY A 150 -6.24 -6.52 -12.26
C GLY A 150 -5.81 -5.64 -11.10
N GLY A 151 -6.12 -4.35 -11.23
CA GLY A 151 -5.95 -3.35 -10.19
C GLY A 151 -7.27 -2.67 -9.86
N LEU A 152 -7.33 -2.07 -8.69
CA LEU A 152 -8.42 -1.25 -8.22
C LEU A 152 -7.85 -0.05 -7.48
N VAL A 153 -8.50 1.10 -7.61
CA VAL A 153 -8.23 2.30 -6.82
C VAL A 153 -9.52 2.69 -6.11
N LEU A 154 -9.45 2.84 -4.80
CA LEU A 154 -10.50 3.46 -3.99
C LEU A 154 -10.06 4.87 -3.63
N ALA A 155 -10.97 5.83 -3.73
CA ALA A 155 -10.69 7.23 -3.48
C ALA A 155 -11.94 7.98 -3.02
N PHE A 156 -11.75 9.05 -2.27
CA PHE A 156 -12.81 10.01 -2.04
C PHE A 156 -13.12 10.80 -3.31
N GLU A 157 -14.36 11.27 -3.46
CA GLU A 157 -14.88 11.94 -4.67
C GLU A 157 -14.00 13.08 -5.15
N LYS A 158 -13.43 13.87 -4.23
CA LYS A 158 -12.50 14.97 -4.54
C LYS A 158 -11.30 14.56 -5.41
N ASN A 159 -10.90 13.30 -5.37
CA ASN A 159 -9.75 12.75 -6.10
C ASN A 159 -10.15 12.01 -7.40
N ALA A 160 -11.45 11.75 -7.59
CA ALA A 160 -11.94 10.86 -8.64
C ALA A 160 -11.59 11.32 -10.05
N GLU A 161 -11.74 12.62 -10.33
CA GLU A 161 -11.51 13.17 -11.66
C GLU A 161 -10.03 13.08 -12.10
N ALA A 162 -9.09 13.38 -11.19
CA ALA A 162 -7.67 13.27 -11.46
C ALA A 162 -7.27 11.80 -11.73
N ILE A 163 -7.79 10.86 -10.93
CA ILE A 163 -7.53 9.43 -11.10
C ILE A 163 -8.12 8.90 -12.42
N LYS A 164 -9.35 9.30 -12.76
CA LYS A 164 -9.98 8.92 -14.04
C LYS A 164 -9.13 9.36 -15.23
N LYS A 165 -8.68 10.61 -15.27
CA LYS A 165 -7.82 11.13 -16.34
C LYS A 165 -6.47 10.42 -16.40
N ALA A 166 -5.84 10.16 -15.26
CA ALA A 166 -4.60 9.42 -15.21
C ALA A 166 -4.76 7.98 -15.71
N THR A 167 -5.88 7.33 -15.37
CA THR A 167 -6.18 5.98 -15.80
C THR A 167 -6.52 5.91 -17.28
N PHE A 168 -7.48 6.71 -17.73
CA PHE A 168 -7.90 6.80 -19.13
C PHE A 168 -8.11 8.27 -19.53
N PRO A 169 -7.47 8.73 -20.60
CA PRO A 169 -6.62 8.00 -21.56
C PRO A 169 -5.13 7.91 -21.15
N GLY A 170 -4.76 8.34 -19.92
CA GLY A 170 -3.36 8.50 -19.51
C GLY A 170 -2.54 7.23 -19.61
N LEU A 171 -2.91 6.18 -18.86
CA LEU A 171 -2.13 4.95 -18.74
C LEU A 171 -2.74 3.75 -19.46
N THR A 172 -4.04 3.78 -19.71
CA THR A 172 -4.78 2.67 -20.29
C THR A 172 -5.71 3.17 -21.40
N SER A 173 -6.14 2.25 -22.28
CA SER A 173 -7.12 2.55 -23.30
C SER A 173 -8.31 1.59 -23.18
N SER A 174 -8.23 0.42 -23.81
CA SER A 174 -9.29 -0.58 -23.74
C SER A 174 -9.28 -1.35 -22.42
N HIS A 175 -10.41 -1.98 -22.08
CA HIS A 175 -10.55 -2.81 -20.91
C HIS A 175 -11.04 -4.21 -21.28
N HIS A 176 -10.75 -5.18 -20.41
CA HIS A 176 -11.18 -6.57 -20.58
C HIS A 176 -12.52 -6.79 -19.89
N ILE A 177 -13.61 -6.82 -20.66
CA ILE A 177 -15.00 -6.93 -20.14
C ILE A 177 -15.18 -8.20 -19.30
N HIS A 178 -14.57 -9.33 -19.71
CA HIS A 178 -14.62 -10.58 -18.95
C HIS A 178 -13.97 -10.45 -17.56
N HIS A 179 -12.87 -9.68 -17.43
CA HIS A 179 -12.29 -9.37 -16.11
C HIS A 179 -13.22 -8.47 -15.28
N MET A 180 -13.95 -7.56 -15.91
CA MET A 180 -14.92 -6.72 -15.20
C MET A 180 -16.07 -7.54 -14.65
N ALA A 181 -16.64 -8.46 -15.48
CA ALA A 181 -17.68 -9.38 -15.04
C ALA A 181 -17.21 -10.29 -13.88
N ALA A 182 -16.01 -10.86 -14.01
CA ALA A 182 -15.44 -11.69 -12.96
C ALA A 182 -15.18 -10.91 -11.65
N LYS A 183 -14.74 -9.65 -11.72
CA LYS A 183 -14.60 -8.78 -10.54
C LYS A 183 -15.95 -8.53 -9.85
N ALA A 184 -17.04 -8.35 -10.61
CA ALA A 184 -18.37 -8.17 -10.03
C ALA A 184 -18.79 -9.39 -9.20
N ILE A 185 -18.53 -10.61 -9.69
CA ILE A 185 -18.76 -11.84 -8.93
C ILE A 185 -17.86 -11.89 -7.69
N THR A 186 -16.55 -11.62 -7.85
CA THR A 186 -15.62 -11.58 -6.72
C THR A 186 -16.08 -10.62 -5.62
N PHE A 187 -16.58 -9.46 -5.98
CA PHE A 187 -17.05 -8.49 -4.98
C PHE A 187 -18.33 -8.95 -4.27
N ALA A 188 -19.23 -9.63 -4.99
CA ALA A 188 -20.41 -10.25 -4.38
C ALA A 188 -20.01 -11.37 -3.39
N GLU A 189 -19.09 -12.25 -3.79
CA GLU A 189 -18.53 -13.29 -2.91
C GLU A 189 -17.79 -12.70 -1.70
N ALA A 190 -17.03 -11.63 -1.90
CA ALA A 190 -16.31 -10.95 -0.81
C ALA A 190 -17.27 -10.27 0.18
N LEU A 191 -18.40 -9.76 -0.28
CA LEU A 191 -19.45 -9.23 0.61
C LEU A 191 -20.09 -10.32 1.47
N GLU A 192 -20.28 -11.51 0.93
CA GLU A 192 -20.94 -12.63 1.63
C GLU A 192 -19.96 -13.43 2.50
N PHE A 193 -18.77 -13.77 1.96
CA PHE A 193 -17.84 -14.70 2.59
C PHE A 193 -16.52 -14.06 3.05
N GLY A 194 -16.30 -12.80 2.74
CA GLY A 194 -14.97 -12.16 2.92
C GLY A 194 -14.49 -12.11 4.36
N SER A 195 -15.39 -11.93 5.33
CA SER A 195 -15.03 -11.92 6.76
C SER A 195 -14.54 -13.29 7.22
N ASP A 196 -15.27 -14.36 6.90
CA ASP A 196 -14.89 -15.72 7.27
C ASP A 196 -13.58 -16.14 6.59
N TYR A 197 -13.44 -15.79 5.31
CA TYR A 197 -12.22 -16.04 4.53
C TYR A 197 -11.00 -15.32 5.14
N ALA A 198 -11.12 -14.04 5.47
CA ALA A 198 -10.04 -13.25 6.06
C ALA A 198 -9.65 -13.80 7.45
N SER A 199 -10.65 -14.08 8.30
CA SER A 199 -10.45 -14.67 9.62
C SER A 199 -9.72 -16.02 9.53
N GLN A 200 -10.16 -16.90 8.61
CA GLN A 200 -9.51 -18.20 8.42
C GLN A 200 -8.08 -18.05 7.88
N THR A 201 -7.83 -17.09 6.99
CA THR A 201 -6.50 -16.81 6.45
C THR A 201 -5.53 -16.43 7.57
N ILE A 202 -5.94 -15.54 8.48
CA ILE A 202 -5.13 -15.13 9.63
C ILE A 202 -4.91 -16.30 10.60
N LYS A 203 -5.94 -17.08 10.90
CA LYS A 203 -5.79 -18.29 11.75
C LYS A 203 -4.77 -19.26 11.17
N ASN A 204 -4.80 -19.51 9.88
CA ASN A 204 -3.86 -20.38 9.20
C ASN A 204 -2.42 -19.84 9.26
N ALA A 205 -2.23 -18.53 9.03
CA ALA A 205 -0.92 -17.89 9.11
C ALA A 205 -0.32 -17.98 10.53
N LYS A 206 -1.14 -17.70 11.56
CA LYS A 206 -0.73 -17.83 12.96
C LYS A 206 -0.38 -19.27 13.34
N ALA A 207 -1.21 -20.23 12.95
CA ALA A 207 -0.94 -21.66 13.21
C ALA A 207 0.37 -22.12 12.56
N LEU A 208 0.63 -21.68 11.31
CA LEU A 208 1.89 -21.97 10.63
C LEU A 208 3.08 -21.34 11.35
N ALA A 209 2.97 -20.09 11.79
CA ALA A 209 4.04 -19.37 12.49
C ALA A 209 4.39 -20.07 13.83
N VAL A 210 3.38 -20.47 14.60
CA VAL A 210 3.58 -21.23 15.86
C VAL A 210 4.24 -22.58 15.58
N ALA A 211 3.73 -23.34 14.61
CA ALA A 211 4.30 -24.65 14.28
C ALA A 211 5.77 -24.56 13.82
N LEU A 212 6.13 -23.53 13.07
CA LEU A 212 7.51 -23.29 12.66
C LEU A 212 8.41 -22.94 13.86
N ASN A 213 7.92 -22.12 14.80
CA ASN A 213 8.64 -21.81 16.04
C ASN A 213 8.88 -23.08 16.88
N ASP A 214 7.86 -23.94 17.03
CA ASP A 214 7.95 -25.20 17.76
C ASP A 214 8.99 -26.16 17.13
N LEU A 215 9.19 -26.07 15.82
CA LEU A 215 10.23 -26.80 15.09
C LEU A 215 11.61 -26.13 15.15
N GLY A 216 11.76 -25.03 15.89
CA GLY A 216 13.04 -24.34 16.10
C GLY A 216 13.38 -23.29 15.04
N PHE A 217 12.47 -22.96 14.13
CA PHE A 217 12.65 -21.82 13.22
C PHE A 217 12.36 -20.52 13.96
N LYS A 218 13.21 -19.51 13.75
CA LYS A 218 12.95 -18.17 14.29
C LYS A 218 11.97 -17.44 13.37
N VAL A 219 10.69 -17.39 13.74
CA VAL A 219 9.66 -16.65 13.00
C VAL A 219 9.56 -15.23 13.53
N LEU A 220 9.60 -14.24 12.63
CA LEU A 220 9.42 -12.84 13.00
C LEU A 220 7.96 -12.56 13.39
N GLY A 221 7.75 -11.66 14.36
CA GLY A 221 6.41 -11.23 14.78
C GLY A 221 5.87 -11.92 16.04
N GLU A 222 6.60 -12.89 16.62
CA GLU A 222 6.20 -13.62 17.84
C GLU A 222 5.82 -12.68 18.99
N LYS A 223 6.61 -11.63 19.24
CA LYS A 223 6.37 -10.65 20.32
C LYS A 223 5.00 -9.96 20.25
N LYS A 224 4.38 -9.94 19.06
CA LYS A 224 3.08 -9.31 18.78
C LYS A 224 2.00 -10.32 18.40
N ASN A 225 2.15 -11.59 18.78
CA ASN A 225 1.21 -12.70 18.49
C ASN A 225 0.92 -12.88 16.99
N PHE A 226 1.89 -12.62 16.11
CA PHE A 226 1.73 -12.81 14.67
C PHE A 226 0.41 -12.17 14.17
N THR A 227 0.33 -10.85 14.07
CA THR A 227 -0.93 -10.12 13.77
C THR A 227 -1.47 -10.34 12.36
N GLN A 228 -0.72 -10.97 11.46
CA GLN A 228 -1.18 -11.38 10.13
C GLN A 228 -1.00 -12.89 9.93
#